data_73cdeb39f330b0aaf1d7dc8409b67d7a
#
_entry.id   73cdeb39f330b0aaf1d7dc8409b67d7a
#
_cell.length_a   1.000
_cell.length_b   1.000
_cell.length_c   1.000
_cell.angle_alpha   90.00
_cell.angle_beta   90.00
_cell.angle_gamma   90.00
#
_symmetry.space_group_name_H-M   'P 1'
#
loop_
_entity.id
_entity.type
_entity.pdbx_description
1 polymer ?
#
loop_
_entity_poly.entity_id
_entity_poly.type
_entity_poly.pdbx_seq_one_letter_code
_entity_poly.pdbx_strand_id
1 'polypeptide(L)' 'MEIIKEKIIEAGYTQKQFAEEVLGIKRLALYRKLKGESTFNKLEKEKIKEVLNIDIDSL' A
#
# COMPACT_ATOMS: atom_id res chain seq x y z
N MET A 1 6.03 -1.42 7.31
CA MET A 1 5.50 -2.71 6.84
C MET A 1 6.23 -3.17 5.59
N GLU A 2 7.27 -3.90 5.84
CA GLU A 2 8.14 -4.40 4.77
C GLU A 2 7.42 -5.35 3.82
N ILE A 3 6.50 -6.15 4.35
CA ILE A 3 5.79 -7.13 3.53
C ILE A 3 4.94 -6.46 2.45
N ILE A 4 4.34 -5.31 2.76
CA ILE A 4 3.53 -4.60 1.77
C ILE A 4 4.42 -4.07 0.66
N LYS A 5 5.57 -3.52 1.01
CA LYS A 5 6.54 -3.03 0.03
C LYS A 5 6.97 -4.14 -0.92
N GLU A 6 7.28 -5.32 -0.38
CA GLU A 6 7.67 -6.47 -1.19
C GLU A 6 6.54 -6.92 -2.11
N LYS A 7 5.31 -6.94 -1.61
CA LYS A 7 4.15 -7.35 -2.41
C LYS A 7 3.86 -6.37 -3.53
N ILE A 8 4.08 -5.08 -3.30
CA ILE A 8 3.93 -4.07 -4.36
C ILE A 8 4.87 -4.39 -5.51
N ILE A 9 6.12 -4.69 -5.20
CA ILE A 9 7.14 -5.03 -6.21
C ILE A 9 6.77 -6.32 -6.92
N GLU A 10 6.36 -7.35 -6.18
CA GLU A 10 5.96 -8.63 -6.76
C GLU A 10 4.77 -8.49 -7.70
N ALA A 11 3.89 -7.54 -7.44
CA ALA A 11 2.73 -7.28 -8.29
C ALA A 11 3.08 -6.47 -9.54
N GLY A 12 4.34 -6.07 -9.68
CA GLY A 12 4.78 -5.33 -10.86
C GLY A 12 4.64 -3.82 -10.77
N TYR A 13 4.38 -3.29 -9.58
CA TYR A 13 4.26 -1.85 -9.37
C TYR A 13 5.52 -1.27 -8.76
N THR A 14 5.80 0.00 -9.10
CA THR A 14 6.71 0.79 -8.28
C THR A 14 5.89 1.40 -7.15
N GLN A 15 6.54 1.90 -6.09
CA GLN A 15 5.81 2.54 -5.00
C GLN A 15 5.01 3.75 -5.51
N LYS A 16 5.59 4.50 -6.43
CA LYS A 16 4.91 5.66 -7.02
C LYS A 16 3.66 5.23 -7.79
N GLN A 17 3.78 4.20 -8.63
CA GLN A 17 2.65 3.71 -9.40
C GLN A 17 1.55 3.17 -8.50
N PHE A 18 1.89 2.40 -7.50
CA PHE A 18 0.92 1.86 -6.57
C PHE A 18 0.19 2.97 -5.82
N ALA A 19 0.93 3.96 -5.33
CA ALA A 19 0.33 5.08 -4.60
C ALA A 19 -0.62 5.87 -5.48
N GLU A 20 -0.19 6.25 -6.67
CA GLU A 20 -0.98 7.12 -7.54
C GLU A 20 -2.09 6.40 -8.29
N GLU A 21 -1.82 5.19 -8.78
CA GLU A 21 -2.78 4.46 -9.62
C GLU A 21 -3.75 3.59 -8.83
N VAL A 22 -3.30 3.04 -7.72
CA VAL A 22 -4.14 2.15 -6.91
C VAL A 22 -4.79 2.88 -5.76
N LEU A 23 -4.01 3.60 -4.97
CA LEU A 23 -4.51 4.27 -3.77
C LEU A 23 -4.95 5.71 -3.98
N GLY A 24 -4.53 6.32 -5.07
CA GLY A 24 -4.89 7.73 -5.34
C GLY A 24 -4.22 8.71 -4.39
N ILE A 25 -3.04 8.38 -3.88
CA ILE A 25 -2.28 9.22 -2.96
C ILE A 25 -0.88 9.45 -3.53
N LYS A 26 -0.16 10.40 -2.96
CA LYS A 26 1.21 10.68 -3.39
C LYS A 26 2.16 9.63 -2.83
N ARG A 27 3.27 9.41 -3.52
CA ARG A 27 4.29 8.45 -3.09
C ARG A 27 4.78 8.72 -1.66
N LEU A 28 4.96 9.98 -1.30
CA LEU A 28 5.41 10.33 0.04
C LEU A 28 4.39 9.93 1.10
N ALA A 29 3.10 10.08 0.80
CA ALA A 29 2.04 9.66 1.71
C ALA A 29 2.08 8.14 1.91
N LEU A 30 2.28 7.39 0.83
CA LEU A 30 2.41 5.94 0.93
C LEU A 30 3.63 5.56 1.77
N TYR A 31 4.76 6.23 1.54
CA TYR A 31 5.99 5.97 2.29
C TYR A 31 5.77 6.16 3.79
N ARG A 32 5.10 7.24 4.17
CA ARG A 32 4.81 7.50 5.60
C ARG A 32 3.91 6.42 6.20
N LYS A 33 2.92 5.96 5.44
CA LYS A 33 2.04 4.90 5.90
C LYS A 33 2.79 3.58 6.06
N LEU A 34 3.70 3.28 5.15
CA LEU A 34 4.52 2.07 5.25
C LEU A 34 5.48 2.11 6.42
N LYS A 35 5.92 3.31 6.82
CA LYS A 35 6.78 3.48 7.98
C LYS A 35 6.03 3.46 9.31
N GLY A 36 4.71 3.50 9.26
CA GLY A 36 3.91 3.52 10.47
C GLY A 36 3.63 4.92 11.02
N GLU A 37 4.02 5.97 10.29
CA GLU A 37 3.75 7.35 10.72
C GLU A 37 2.30 7.75 10.48
N SER A 38 1.62 7.01 9.62
CA SER A 38 0.21 7.23 9.31
C SER A 38 -0.43 5.87 9.07
N THR A 39 -1.75 5.80 9.15
CA THR A 39 -2.46 4.54 8.94
C THR A 39 -3.20 4.57 7.61
N PHE A 40 -3.47 3.37 7.07
CA PHE A 40 -4.32 3.24 5.90
C PHE A 40 -5.78 3.37 6.31
N ASN A 41 -6.56 4.08 5.52
CA ASN A 41 -8.00 4.15 5.77
C ASN A 41 -8.68 2.89 5.21
N LYS A 42 -9.98 2.76 5.46
CA LYS A 42 -10.73 1.57 5.06
C LYS A 42 -10.66 1.32 3.55
N LEU A 43 -10.84 2.37 2.76
CA LEU A 43 -10.81 2.25 1.30
C LEU A 43 -9.44 1.81 0.80
N GLU A 44 -8.39 2.36 1.38
CA GLU A 44 -7.02 1.97 1.02
C GLU A 44 -6.76 0.51 1.37
N LYS A 45 -7.23 0.06 2.53
CA LYS A 45 -7.09 -1.34 2.93
C LYS A 45 -7.81 -2.28 1.98
N GLU A 46 -8.98 -1.89 1.50
CA GLU A 46 -9.72 -2.68 0.53
C GLU A 46 -8.98 -2.78 -0.79
N LYS A 47 -8.41 -1.68 -1.27
CA LYS A 47 -7.62 -1.66 -2.49
C LYS A 47 -6.39 -2.54 -2.39
N ILE A 48 -5.69 -2.47 -1.26
CA ILE A 48 -4.51 -3.30 -1.02
C ILE A 48 -4.90 -4.77 -1.01
N LYS A 49 -6.01 -5.11 -0.38
CA LYS A 49 -6.49 -6.48 -0.36
C LYS A 49 -6.82 -6.99 -1.76
N GLU A 50 -7.47 -6.18 -2.59
CA GLU A 50 -7.81 -6.56 -3.96
C GLU A 50 -6.58 -6.74 -4.84
N VAL A 51 -5.64 -5.82 -4.77
CA VAL A 51 -4.48 -5.80 -5.66
C VAL A 51 -3.35 -6.71 -5.17
N LEU A 52 -3.06 -6.68 -3.89
CA LEU A 52 -1.95 -7.42 -3.30
C LEU A 52 -2.38 -8.70 -2.58
N ASN A 53 -3.68 -8.88 -2.40
CA ASN A 53 -4.23 -10.03 -1.68
C ASN A 53 -3.69 -10.13 -0.25
N ILE A 54 -3.54 -8.99 0.40
CA ILE A 54 -3.06 -8.89 1.78
C ILE A 54 -4.13 -8.21 2.64
N ASP A 55 -4.43 -8.81 3.78
CA ASP A 55 -5.29 -8.17 4.78
C ASP A 55 -4.38 -7.47 5.80
N ILE A 56 -4.31 -6.15 5.73
CA ILE A 56 -3.46 -5.36 6.62
C ILE A 56 -3.81 -5.57 8.09
N ASP A 57 -5.09 -5.75 8.39
CA ASP A 57 -5.53 -5.92 9.78
C ASP A 57 -5.09 -7.26 10.37
N SER A 58 -4.66 -8.19 9.54
CA SER A 58 -4.16 -9.49 9.97
C SER A 58 -2.64 -9.54 10.12
N LEU A 59 -1.96 -8.47 9.78
CA LEU A 59 -0.48 -8.41 9.86
C LEU A 59 0.03 -8.11 11.26
#